data_e73aeee9ea1248c959f1a699e129d15a
#
_entry.id   e73aeee9ea1248c959f1a699e129d15a
#
_cell.length_a   1.000
_cell.length_b   1.000
_cell.length_c   1.000
_cell.angle_alpha   90.00
_cell.angle_beta   90.00
_cell.angle_gamma   90.00
#
_symmetry.space_group_name_H-M   'P 1'
#
loop_
_entity.id
_entity.type
_entity.pdbx_description
1 polymer ?
#
loop_
_entity_poly.entity_id
_entity_poly.type
_entity_poly.pdbx_seq_one_letter_code
_entity_poly.pdbx_strand_id
1 'polypeptide(L)'
;MKPKISVVEDNLDNRLLVQAILEDEYEISEYENGMEVLDGLADDIPDLVLLDISLPGMDGTEVLQWVRSQELLSSLPVIALTAHAMSGDREKYLEMGFDEYVTKPIVDEDVLVGAIERLLARSA
;
A
#
# COMPACT_ATOMS: atom_id res chain seq x y z
N MET A 1 -17.49 -9.25 -7.56
CA MET A 1 -17.11 -8.18 -6.61
C MET A 1 -15.66 -7.79 -6.81
N LYS A 2 -15.39 -6.49 -6.86
CA LYS A 2 -14.02 -6.03 -6.99
C LYS A 2 -13.30 -6.09 -5.65
N PRO A 3 -12.04 -6.58 -5.61
CA PRO A 3 -11.23 -6.46 -4.40
C PRO A 3 -11.03 -4.99 -4.04
N LYS A 4 -10.88 -4.70 -2.76
CA LYS A 4 -10.72 -3.35 -2.27
C LYS A 4 -9.25 -3.07 -1.95
N ILE A 5 -8.74 -1.97 -2.50
CA ILE A 5 -7.37 -1.51 -2.29
C ILE A 5 -7.42 -0.17 -1.55
N SER A 6 -6.71 -0.08 -0.43
CA SER A 6 -6.53 1.20 0.25
C SER A 6 -5.21 1.81 -0.20
N VAL A 7 -5.25 3.06 -0.65
CA VAL A 7 -4.08 3.79 -1.13
C VAL A 7 -3.74 4.89 -0.13
N VAL A 8 -2.56 4.81 0.48
CA VAL A 8 -2.09 5.79 1.45
C VAL A 8 -0.97 6.59 0.81
N GLU A 9 -1.29 7.79 0.36
CA GLU A 9 -0.38 8.66 -0.41
C GLU A 9 -0.79 10.11 -0.21
N ASP A 10 0.14 10.96 0.22
CA ASP A 10 -0.15 12.37 0.48
C ASP A 10 -0.21 13.23 -0.79
N ASN A 11 0.44 12.79 -1.86
CA ASN A 11 0.48 13.54 -3.12
C ASN A 11 -0.73 13.22 -3.98
N LEU A 12 -1.52 14.26 -4.30
CA LEU A 12 -2.74 14.10 -5.10
C LEU A 12 -2.46 13.50 -6.47
N ASP A 13 -1.40 13.95 -7.14
CA ASP A 13 -1.07 13.46 -8.48
C ASP A 13 -0.76 11.97 -8.48
N ASN A 14 -0.04 11.50 -7.45
CA ASN A 14 0.25 10.07 -7.31
C ASN A 14 -1.01 9.26 -7.01
N ARG A 15 -1.92 9.79 -6.17
CA ARG A 15 -3.20 9.13 -5.91
C ARG A 15 -4.03 9.00 -7.17
N LEU A 16 -4.10 10.08 -7.97
CA LEU A 16 -4.86 10.07 -9.23
C LEU A 16 -4.28 9.06 -10.22
N LEU A 17 -2.95 8.97 -10.30
CA LEU A 17 -2.29 8.00 -11.17
C LEU A 17 -2.62 6.57 -10.76
N VAL A 18 -2.50 6.25 -9.49
CA VAL A 18 -2.80 4.91 -8.98
C VAL A 18 -4.27 4.58 -9.21
N GLN A 19 -5.17 5.53 -8.94
CA GLN A 19 -6.59 5.34 -9.18
C GLN A 19 -6.87 5.05 -10.65
N ALA A 20 -6.27 5.81 -11.55
CA ALA A 20 -6.46 5.61 -12.99
C ALA A 20 -6.00 4.22 -13.45
N ILE A 21 -4.93 3.71 -12.86
CA ILE A 21 -4.41 2.38 -13.19
C ILE A 21 -5.35 1.27 -12.69
N LEU A 22 -5.94 1.44 -11.51
CA LEU A 22 -6.60 0.36 -10.79
C LEU A 22 -8.12 0.40 -10.78
N GLU A 23 -8.74 1.55 -11.07
CA GLU A 23 -10.18 1.74 -10.82
C GLU A 23 -11.11 0.80 -11.60
N ASP A 24 -10.66 0.30 -12.74
CA ASP A 24 -11.49 -0.60 -13.55
C ASP A 24 -11.65 -1.98 -12.91
N GLU A 25 -10.65 -2.44 -12.17
CA GLU A 25 -10.62 -3.78 -11.60
C GLU A 25 -10.72 -3.82 -10.08
N TYR A 26 -10.48 -2.69 -9.41
CA TYR A 26 -10.43 -2.62 -7.95
C TYR A 26 -11.28 -1.46 -7.42
N GLU A 27 -11.84 -1.66 -6.24
CA GLU A 27 -12.47 -0.58 -5.49
C GLU A 27 -11.39 0.14 -4.69
N ILE A 28 -11.30 1.47 -4.80
CA ILE A 28 -10.22 2.25 -4.22
C ILE A 28 -10.73 3.09 -3.04
N SER A 29 -10.04 2.97 -1.90
CA SER A 29 -10.18 3.89 -0.77
C SER A 29 -8.89 4.68 -0.64
N GLU A 30 -8.97 5.97 -0.37
CA GLU A 30 -7.81 6.83 -0.30
C GLU A 30 -7.61 7.41 1.10
N TYR A 31 -6.36 7.46 1.54
CA TYR A 31 -5.95 8.12 2.78
C TYR A 31 -4.77 9.04 2.46
N GLU A 32 -4.77 10.24 3.03
CA GLU A 32 -3.73 11.23 2.75
C GLU A 32 -2.53 11.14 3.69
N ASN A 33 -2.72 10.52 4.85
CA ASN A 33 -1.66 10.43 5.86
C ASN A 33 -1.90 9.23 6.79
N GLY A 34 -0.93 8.99 7.67
CA GLY A 34 -0.99 7.86 8.59
C GLY A 34 -2.10 7.96 9.62
N MET A 35 -2.41 9.18 10.09
CA MET A 35 -3.46 9.36 11.07
C MET A 35 -4.83 8.96 10.53
N GLU A 36 -5.10 9.28 9.27
CA GLU A 36 -6.34 8.85 8.62
C GLU A 36 -6.46 7.32 8.57
N VAL A 37 -5.33 6.64 8.33
CA VAL A 37 -5.30 5.18 8.33
C VAL A 37 -5.65 4.63 9.72
N LEU A 38 -5.04 5.17 10.76
CA LEU A 38 -5.30 4.74 12.13
C LEU A 38 -6.76 4.96 12.52
N ASP A 39 -7.37 6.04 12.03
CA ASP A 39 -8.75 6.38 12.36
C ASP A 39 -9.77 5.57 11.57
N GLY A 40 -9.44 5.12 10.36
CA GLY A 40 -10.44 4.58 9.45
C GLY A 40 -10.23 3.15 8.96
N LEU A 41 -9.00 2.63 8.98
CA LEU A 41 -8.71 1.36 8.31
C LEU A 41 -9.44 0.18 8.96
N ALA A 42 -9.53 0.14 10.27
CA ALA A 42 -10.18 -0.96 10.99
C ALA A 42 -11.70 -1.00 10.76
N ASP A 43 -12.29 0.14 10.41
CA ASP A 43 -13.73 0.24 10.13
C ASP A 43 -14.06 -0.12 8.66
N ASP A 44 -13.05 -0.16 7.80
CA ASP A 44 -13.23 -0.39 6.38
C ASP A 44 -12.01 -1.16 5.85
N ILE A 45 -11.89 -2.41 6.29
CA ILE A 45 -10.71 -3.23 6.02
C ILE A 45 -10.63 -3.60 4.54
N PRO A 46 -9.53 -3.23 3.84
CA PRO A 46 -9.35 -3.58 2.43
C PRO A 46 -8.81 -5.00 2.27
N ASP A 47 -8.66 -5.42 1.03
CA ASP A 47 -7.98 -6.66 0.69
C ASP A 47 -6.47 -6.48 0.59
N LEU A 48 -6.01 -5.25 0.36
CA LEU A 48 -4.60 -4.91 0.23
C LEU A 48 -4.40 -3.41 0.46
N VAL A 49 -3.22 -3.02 0.95
CA VAL A 49 -2.85 -1.62 1.16
C VAL A 49 -1.63 -1.27 0.31
N LEU A 50 -1.72 -0.15 -0.41
CA LEU A 50 -0.57 0.50 -1.03
C LEU A 50 -0.17 1.65 -0.10
N LEU A 51 1.03 1.59 0.44
CA LEU A 51 1.45 2.49 1.51
C LEU A 51 2.74 3.23 1.13
N ASP A 52 2.64 4.55 0.97
CA ASP A 52 3.80 5.39 0.74
C ASP A 52 4.69 5.41 1.98
N ILE A 53 6.00 5.24 1.77
CA ILE A 53 6.98 5.29 2.86
C ILE A 53 7.14 6.72 3.38
N SER A 54 7.13 7.72 2.49
CA SER A 54 7.42 9.12 2.82
C SER A 54 6.15 9.92 3.09
N LEU A 55 5.45 9.61 4.16
CA LEU A 55 4.24 10.34 4.56
C LEU A 55 4.59 11.45 5.55
N PRO A 56 3.85 12.57 5.55
CA PRO A 56 4.06 13.62 6.54
C PRO A 56 3.60 13.19 7.93
N GLY A 57 4.32 13.60 8.94
CA GLY A 57 4.00 13.29 10.33
C GLY A 57 4.38 11.87 10.72
N MET A 58 3.52 10.93 10.41
CA MET A 58 3.76 9.50 10.67
C MET A 58 4.17 8.85 9.36
N ASP A 59 5.39 8.33 9.27
CA ASP A 59 5.85 7.73 8.01
C ASP A 59 5.24 6.34 7.77
N GLY A 60 5.45 5.82 6.54
CA GLY A 60 4.86 4.55 6.14
C GLY A 60 5.31 3.36 6.99
N THR A 61 6.53 3.37 7.50
CA THR A 61 7.02 2.27 8.34
C THR A 61 6.31 2.24 9.68
N GLU A 62 5.99 3.41 10.24
CA GLU A 62 5.22 3.50 11.48
C GLU A 62 3.79 3.01 11.27
N VAL A 63 3.18 3.37 10.15
CA VAL A 63 1.83 2.89 9.79
C VAL A 63 1.84 1.38 9.66
N LEU A 64 2.85 0.82 9.01
CA LEU A 64 2.98 -0.64 8.86
C LEU A 64 3.07 -1.32 10.21
N GLN A 65 3.88 -0.80 11.13
CA GLN A 65 4.02 -1.38 12.46
C GLN A 65 2.69 -1.38 13.20
N TRP A 66 1.93 -0.29 13.09
CA TRP A 66 0.60 -0.22 13.68
C TRP A 66 -0.32 -1.29 13.08
N VAL A 67 -0.33 -1.44 11.73
CA VAL A 67 -1.15 -2.45 11.05
C VAL A 67 -0.81 -3.86 11.56
N ARG A 68 0.48 -4.17 11.65
CA ARG A 68 0.94 -5.49 12.11
C ARG A 68 0.63 -5.76 13.58
N SER A 69 0.43 -4.71 14.38
CA SER A 69 0.09 -4.84 15.80
C SER A 69 -1.40 -5.04 16.04
N GLN A 70 -2.25 -4.81 15.04
CA GLN A 70 -3.70 -4.97 15.17
C GLN A 70 -4.10 -6.37 14.75
N GLU A 71 -4.80 -7.08 15.62
CA GLU A 71 -5.17 -8.48 15.37
C GLU A 71 -5.92 -8.68 14.05
N LEU A 72 -6.88 -7.81 13.75
CA LEU A 72 -7.68 -7.92 12.53
C LEU A 72 -6.93 -7.54 11.26
N LEU A 73 -5.80 -6.85 11.38
CA LEU A 73 -5.04 -6.31 10.26
C LEU A 73 -3.66 -6.95 10.10
N SER A 74 -3.26 -7.81 11.03
CA SER A 74 -1.88 -8.29 11.13
C SER A 74 -1.40 -9.07 9.90
N SER A 75 -2.29 -9.71 9.17
CA SER A 75 -1.96 -10.47 7.96
C SER A 75 -2.33 -9.76 6.67
N LEU A 76 -2.78 -8.50 6.76
CA LEU A 76 -3.18 -7.71 5.59
C LEU A 76 -1.99 -7.49 4.66
N PRO A 77 -2.12 -7.80 3.34
CA PRO A 77 -1.03 -7.54 2.41
C PRO A 77 -0.77 -6.04 2.28
N VAL A 78 0.50 -5.63 2.38
CA VAL A 78 0.90 -4.23 2.28
C VAL A 78 2.06 -4.11 1.31
N ILE A 79 1.89 -3.26 0.30
CA ILE A 79 2.94 -2.94 -0.68
C ILE A 79 3.51 -1.57 -0.34
N ALA A 80 4.83 -1.48 -0.20
CA ALA A 80 5.51 -0.20 0.02
C ALA A 80 5.62 0.55 -1.31
N LEU A 81 5.23 1.83 -1.32
CA LEU A 81 5.51 2.74 -2.43
C LEU A 81 6.69 3.60 -2.03
N THR A 82 7.78 3.56 -2.80
CA THR A 82 9.00 4.26 -2.43
C THR A 82 9.65 4.95 -3.63
N ALA A 83 10.16 6.17 -3.42
CA ALA A 83 10.95 6.88 -4.41
C ALA A 83 12.40 6.38 -4.43
N HIS A 84 12.78 5.54 -3.48
CA HIS A 84 14.15 5.05 -3.33
C HIS A 84 14.18 3.54 -3.48
N ALA A 85 14.66 3.06 -4.64
CA ALA A 85 14.83 1.64 -4.90
C ALA A 85 16.28 1.38 -5.24
N MET A 86 17.08 1.13 -4.22
CA MET A 86 18.47 0.76 -4.40
C MET A 86 18.63 -0.74 -4.19
N SER A 87 19.77 -1.27 -4.64
CA SER A 87 20.09 -2.67 -4.43
C SER A 87 20.04 -3.00 -2.94
N GLY A 88 19.28 -4.04 -2.60
CA GLY A 88 19.10 -4.46 -1.21
C GLY A 88 17.89 -3.85 -0.50
N ASP A 89 17.24 -2.83 -1.06
CA ASP A 89 16.08 -2.20 -0.42
C ASP A 89 14.89 -3.13 -0.35
N ARG A 90 14.72 -4.01 -1.33
CA ARG A 90 13.64 -4.99 -1.32
C ARG A 90 13.69 -5.85 -0.05
N GLU A 91 14.87 -6.36 0.27
CA GLU A 91 15.06 -7.19 1.46
C GLU A 91 14.79 -6.40 2.74
N LYS A 92 15.22 -5.14 2.78
CA LYS A 92 14.97 -4.25 3.90
C LYS A 92 13.48 -4.06 4.16
N TYR A 93 12.71 -3.77 3.11
CA TYR A 93 11.27 -3.57 3.25
C TYR A 93 10.56 -4.87 3.64
N LEU A 94 10.96 -6.01 3.08
CA LEU A 94 10.38 -7.29 3.45
C LEU A 94 10.65 -7.63 4.90
N GLU A 95 11.85 -7.35 5.40
CA GLU A 95 12.21 -7.56 6.81
C GLU A 95 11.39 -6.69 7.75
N MET A 96 10.99 -5.49 7.30
CA MET A 96 10.14 -4.60 8.10
C MET A 96 8.71 -5.12 8.22
N GLY A 97 8.28 -6.02 7.33
CA GLY A 97 6.93 -6.56 7.32
C GLY A 97 6.08 -6.19 6.12
N PHE A 98 6.65 -5.47 5.13
CA PHE A 98 5.98 -5.27 3.85
C PHE A 98 6.01 -6.56 3.05
N ASP A 99 4.98 -6.79 2.25
CA ASP A 99 4.89 -8.00 1.42
C ASP A 99 5.56 -7.82 0.06
N GLU A 100 5.65 -6.59 -0.42
CA GLU A 100 6.31 -6.25 -1.67
C GLU A 100 6.59 -4.74 -1.69
N TYR A 101 7.35 -4.26 -2.68
CA TYR A 101 7.53 -2.82 -2.88
C TYR A 101 7.42 -2.45 -4.36
N VAL A 102 7.02 -1.21 -4.63
CA VAL A 102 6.95 -0.65 -5.98
C VAL A 102 7.59 0.73 -5.95
N THR A 103 8.43 1.01 -6.94
CA THR A 103 9.12 2.31 -7.00
C THR A 103 8.27 3.39 -7.61
N LYS A 104 8.43 4.62 -7.12
CA LYS A 104 7.81 5.82 -7.69
C LYS A 104 8.84 6.60 -8.50
N PRO A 105 8.44 7.29 -9.57
CA PRO A 105 7.10 7.28 -10.15
C PRO A 105 6.77 5.95 -10.82
N ILE A 106 5.49 5.62 -10.87
CA ILE A 106 5.04 4.37 -11.49
C ILE A 106 5.05 4.59 -13.01
N VAL A 107 6.10 4.08 -13.67
CA VAL A 107 6.25 4.23 -15.13
C VAL A 107 5.78 3.00 -15.89
N ASP A 108 5.72 1.84 -15.21
CA ASP A 108 5.22 0.60 -15.78
C ASP A 108 4.09 0.09 -14.89
N GLU A 109 2.87 0.29 -15.33
CA GLU A 109 1.69 -0.10 -14.55
C GLU A 109 1.61 -1.62 -14.32
N ASP A 110 2.20 -2.42 -15.20
CA ASP A 110 2.21 -3.88 -15.05
C ASP A 110 3.01 -4.32 -13.82
N VAL A 111 4.01 -3.56 -13.41
CA VAL A 111 4.76 -3.85 -12.19
C VAL A 111 3.85 -3.74 -10.98
N LEU A 112 3.05 -2.67 -10.91
CA LEU A 112 2.11 -2.46 -9.80
C LEU A 112 0.99 -3.50 -9.83
N VAL A 113 0.35 -3.67 -10.98
CA VAL A 113 -0.76 -4.60 -11.12
C VAL A 113 -0.31 -6.03 -10.83
N GLY A 114 0.86 -6.42 -11.34
CA GLY A 114 1.40 -7.76 -11.10
C GLY A 114 1.68 -8.03 -9.62
N ALA A 115 2.20 -7.04 -8.90
CA ALA A 115 2.46 -7.19 -7.47
C ALA A 115 1.14 -7.38 -6.70
N ILE A 116 0.12 -6.60 -7.03
CA ILE A 116 -1.20 -6.71 -6.41
C ILE A 116 -1.81 -8.09 -6.67
N GLU A 117 -1.78 -8.53 -7.93
CA GLU A 117 -2.36 -9.82 -8.30
C GLU A 117 -1.69 -10.98 -7.56
N ARG A 118 -0.35 -10.95 -7.44
CA ARG A 118 0.38 -12.00 -6.74
C ARG A 118 -0.01 -12.06 -5.26
N LEU A 119 -0.14 -10.92 -4.60
CA LEU A 119 -0.47 -10.87 -3.19
C LEU A 119 -1.92 -11.27 -2.93
N LEU A 120 -2.85 -10.82 -3.76
CA LEU A 120 -4.25 -11.20 -3.62
C LEU A 120 -4.46 -12.69 -3.86
N ALA A 121 -3.73 -13.28 -4.79
CA ALA A 121 -3.78 -14.71 -5.05
C ALA A 121 -3.29 -15.53 -3.85
N ARG A 122 -2.28 -15.04 -3.12
CA ARG A 122 -1.77 -15.68 -1.92
C ARG A 122 -2.75 -15.62 -0.75
N SER A 123 -3.56 -14.56 -0.72
CA SER A 123 -4.52 -14.32 0.38
C SER A 123 -5.84 -15.04 0.19
N ALA A 124 -6.08 -15.55 -1.01
CA ALA A 124 -7.34 -16.20 -1.35
C ALA A 124 -7.44 -17.62 -0.76
#